data_fd81e431b724fd75034ec8e87eff1904
#
_entry.id   fd81e431b724fd75034ec8e87eff1904
#
_cell.length_a   1.000
_cell.length_b   1.000
_cell.length_c   1.000
_cell.angle_alpha   90.00
_cell.angle_beta   90.00
_cell.angle_gamma   90.00
#
_symmetry.space_group_name_H-M   'P 1'
#
loop_
_entity.id
_entity.type
_entity.pdbx_description
1 polymer ?
#
loop_
_entity_poly.entity_id
_entity_poly.type
_entity_poly.pdbx_seq_one_letter_code
_entity_poly.pdbx_strand_id
1 'polypeptide(L)'
;MNSIIGKPLIPFIRRRFAFFDALIPAGFPSPAADYVQNTIDLHERLIHNAAATFFIRASGDSMRDAGIVDGSVLVVDASRPPVSGHIVVACIDGKYVVKRLRQQRGRVELHSENSRTPYPVLRPCTDLQIFGVVTSHIVEHLKKPRKS
;
A
#
# COMPACT_ATOMS: atom_id res chain seq x y z
N MET A 1 -19.55 -13.31 11.97
CA MET A 1 -18.34 -12.73 11.38
C MET A 1 -17.70 -13.76 10.45
N ASN A 2 -17.93 -13.61 9.17
CA ASN A 2 -17.41 -14.57 8.19
C ASN A 2 -15.99 -14.15 7.83
N SER A 3 -15.02 -14.77 8.47
CA SER A 3 -13.68 -14.75 7.94
C SER A 3 -13.66 -15.62 6.69
N ILE A 4 -13.68 -15.01 5.54
CA ILE A 4 -13.39 -15.69 4.30
C ILE A 4 -11.88 -15.94 4.28
N ILE A 5 -11.46 -16.94 5.03
CA ILE A 5 -10.14 -17.51 4.87
C ILE A 5 -10.25 -18.46 3.69
N GLY A 6 -10.11 -17.92 2.48
CA GLY A 6 -9.91 -18.76 1.32
C GLY A 6 -8.61 -19.53 1.51
N LYS A 7 -8.70 -20.84 1.70
CA LYS A 7 -7.52 -21.69 1.56
C LYS A 7 -6.94 -21.45 0.17
N PRO A 8 -5.63 -21.29 0.02
CA PRO A 8 -5.03 -21.22 -1.30
C PRO A 8 -5.41 -22.50 -2.08
N LEU A 9 -6.18 -22.32 -3.12
CA LEU A 9 -6.68 -23.40 -3.97
C LEU A 9 -5.60 -24.05 -4.84
N ILE A 10 -4.36 -23.51 -4.81
CA ILE A 10 -3.27 -23.96 -5.65
C ILE A 10 -2.00 -24.05 -4.79
N PRO A 11 -1.20 -25.13 -4.95
CA PRO A 11 0.09 -25.22 -4.27
C PRO A 11 0.95 -24.02 -4.65
N PHE A 12 1.57 -23.47 -3.64
CA PHE A 12 2.36 -22.25 -3.72
C PHE A 12 3.58 -22.47 -4.62
N ILE A 13 3.54 -22.01 -5.86
CA ILE A 13 4.67 -22.05 -6.77
C ILE A 13 5.46 -20.75 -6.61
N ARG A 14 6.63 -20.84 -5.99
CA ARG A 14 7.56 -19.72 -5.94
C ARG A 14 8.06 -19.42 -7.35
N ARG A 15 7.82 -18.19 -7.81
CA ARG A 15 8.35 -17.71 -9.09
C ARG A 15 9.37 -16.62 -8.85
N ARG A 16 10.55 -16.83 -9.34
CA ARG A 16 11.62 -15.85 -9.35
C ARG A 16 11.76 -15.25 -10.73
N PHE A 17 11.97 -13.97 -10.76
CA PHE A 17 12.17 -13.20 -11.98
C PHE A 17 13.58 -12.62 -11.98
N ALA A 18 14.14 -12.38 -13.16
CA ALA A 18 15.40 -11.67 -13.28
C ALA A 18 15.25 -10.26 -12.69
N PHE A 19 16.18 -9.88 -11.87
CA PHE A 19 16.24 -8.58 -11.23
C PHE A 19 17.56 -7.90 -11.53
N PHE A 20 17.51 -6.81 -12.22
CA PHE A 20 18.66 -5.99 -12.53
C PHE A 20 18.72 -4.86 -11.51
N ASP A 21 19.57 -5.02 -10.50
CA ASP A 21 19.72 -4.04 -9.41
C ASP A 21 20.58 -2.87 -9.89
N ALA A 22 20.00 -2.06 -10.74
CA ALA A 22 20.61 -0.86 -11.28
C ALA A 22 19.69 0.34 -11.10
N LEU A 23 20.27 1.47 -10.74
CA LEU A 23 19.54 2.74 -10.65
C LEU A 23 19.47 3.36 -12.04
N ILE A 24 18.29 3.40 -12.61
CA ILE A 24 18.01 4.07 -13.88
C ILE A 24 17.39 5.43 -13.58
N PRO A 25 18.05 6.54 -13.96
CA PRO A 25 17.50 7.87 -13.71
C PRO A 25 16.20 8.07 -14.48
N ALA A 26 15.19 8.62 -13.83
CA ALA A 26 13.92 8.95 -14.49
C ALA A 26 13.95 10.34 -15.15
N GLY A 27 14.94 11.18 -14.85
CA GLY A 27 15.12 12.51 -15.41
C GLY A 27 16.09 12.50 -16.60
N PHE A 28 17.34 12.85 -16.33
CA PHE A 28 18.36 12.87 -17.39
C PHE A 28 18.98 11.48 -17.60
N PRO A 29 19.26 11.12 -18.87
CA PRO A 29 19.95 9.87 -19.14
C PRO A 29 21.36 9.90 -18.54
N SER A 30 21.82 8.77 -18.05
CA SER A 30 23.18 8.58 -17.59
C SER A 30 23.82 7.39 -18.33
N PRO A 31 25.17 7.31 -18.39
CA PRO A 31 25.84 6.17 -18.97
C PRO A 31 25.36 4.87 -18.35
N ALA A 32 25.28 3.80 -19.16
CA ALA A 32 24.99 2.46 -18.64
C ALA A 32 26.09 2.08 -17.64
N ALA A 33 25.68 1.79 -16.40
CA ALA A 33 26.56 1.27 -15.37
C ALA A 33 26.50 -0.26 -15.36
N ASP A 34 27.56 -0.88 -14.87
CA ASP A 34 27.54 -2.31 -14.58
C ASP A 34 26.42 -2.60 -13.58
N TYR A 35 25.60 -3.59 -13.87
CA TYR A 35 24.52 -4.02 -13.00
C TYR A 35 24.76 -5.45 -12.53
N VAL A 36 24.35 -5.72 -11.32
CA VAL A 36 24.36 -7.09 -10.80
C VAL A 36 23.02 -7.75 -11.13
N GLN A 37 23.08 -8.80 -11.94
CA GLN A 37 21.90 -9.61 -12.20
C GLN A 37 21.62 -10.49 -10.99
N ASN A 38 20.42 -10.39 -10.47
CA ASN A 38 19.93 -11.15 -9.34
C ASN A 38 18.53 -11.72 -9.67
N THR A 39 17.89 -12.35 -8.72
CA THR A 39 16.52 -12.80 -8.86
C THR A 39 15.64 -12.20 -7.76
N ILE A 40 14.41 -11.92 -8.11
CA ILE A 40 13.41 -11.42 -7.18
C ILE A 40 12.19 -12.34 -7.13
N ASP A 41 11.75 -12.66 -5.92
CA ASP A 41 10.46 -13.25 -5.62
C ASP A 41 9.56 -12.12 -5.09
N LEU A 42 8.61 -11.67 -5.87
CA LEU A 42 7.72 -10.55 -5.49
C LEU A 42 6.84 -10.90 -4.30
N HIS A 43 6.44 -12.15 -4.17
CA HIS A 43 5.66 -12.57 -3.02
C HIS A 43 6.46 -12.44 -1.73
N GLU A 44 7.66 -12.98 -1.70
CA GLU A 44 8.55 -12.90 -0.54
C GLU A 44 8.88 -11.44 -0.18
N ARG A 45 9.09 -10.62 -1.19
CA ARG A 45 9.44 -9.21 -1.00
C ARG A 45 8.30 -8.35 -0.46
N LEU A 46 7.07 -8.58 -0.92
CA LEU A 46 5.93 -7.70 -0.64
C LEU A 46 5.01 -8.23 0.45
N ILE A 47 5.01 -9.54 0.69
CA ILE A 47 4.07 -10.19 1.60
C ILE A 47 4.84 -10.84 2.74
N HIS A 48 4.77 -10.22 3.92
CA HIS A 48 5.51 -10.68 5.10
C HIS A 48 4.69 -11.65 5.95
N ASN A 49 3.37 -11.50 5.94
CA ASN A 49 2.43 -12.39 6.61
C ASN A 49 1.22 -12.65 5.70
N ALA A 50 1.26 -13.74 4.96
CA ALA A 50 0.23 -14.06 3.97
C ALA A 50 -1.17 -14.21 4.61
N ALA A 51 -1.26 -14.74 5.82
CA ALA A 51 -2.53 -14.93 6.52
C ALA A 51 -3.22 -13.61 6.91
N ALA A 52 -2.44 -12.53 7.05
CA ALA A 52 -2.94 -11.22 7.46
C ALA A 52 -2.77 -10.14 6.36
N THR A 53 -2.44 -10.54 5.14
CA THR A 53 -2.25 -9.62 4.02
C THR A 53 -3.51 -9.55 3.17
N PHE A 54 -3.93 -8.31 2.89
CA PHE A 54 -5.08 -8.00 2.05
C PHE A 54 -4.66 -7.05 0.93
N PHE A 55 -5.32 -7.19 -0.22
CA PHE A 55 -5.16 -6.28 -1.34
C PHE A 55 -6.41 -5.42 -1.45
N ILE A 56 -6.25 -4.12 -1.41
CA ILE A 56 -7.34 -3.16 -1.42
C ILE A 56 -7.10 -2.15 -2.54
N ARG A 57 -8.14 -1.86 -3.32
CA ARG A 57 -8.06 -0.81 -4.35
C ARG A 57 -8.35 0.54 -3.73
N ALA A 58 -7.42 1.46 -3.89
CA ALA A 58 -7.60 2.85 -3.48
C ALA A 58 -8.44 3.62 -4.50
N SER A 59 -9.25 4.54 -4.01
CA SER A 59 -9.98 5.52 -4.84
C SER A 59 -9.71 6.92 -4.34
N GLY A 60 -9.74 7.88 -5.27
CA GLY A 60 -9.50 9.28 -4.97
C GLY A 60 -8.01 9.66 -4.97
N ASP A 61 -7.73 10.89 -4.58
CA ASP A 61 -6.41 11.52 -4.73
C ASP A 61 -5.83 12.03 -3.40
N SER A 62 -6.45 11.70 -2.28
CA SER A 62 -6.04 12.26 -0.97
C SER A 62 -4.63 11.88 -0.54
N MET A 63 -4.05 10.83 -1.11
CA MET A 63 -2.70 10.35 -0.82
C MET A 63 -1.75 10.44 -2.01
N ARG A 64 -2.04 11.34 -2.93
CA ARG A 64 -1.29 11.52 -4.17
C ARG A 64 0.19 11.79 -3.94
N ASP A 65 0.54 12.65 -2.99
CA ASP A 65 1.94 13.02 -2.72
C ASP A 65 2.73 11.88 -2.07
N ALA A 66 2.04 10.85 -1.57
CA ALA A 66 2.64 9.59 -1.15
C ALA A 66 2.79 8.57 -2.30
N GLY A 67 2.43 8.96 -3.53
CA GLY A 67 2.48 8.09 -4.71
C GLY A 67 1.25 7.21 -4.90
N ILE A 68 0.29 7.24 -4.00
CA ILE A 68 -0.96 6.48 -4.12
C ILE A 68 -1.93 7.27 -4.98
N VAL A 69 -2.07 6.85 -6.22
CA VAL A 69 -3.01 7.42 -7.18
C VAL A 69 -4.31 6.64 -7.21
N ASP A 70 -5.35 7.25 -7.77
CA ASP A 70 -6.64 6.58 -7.95
C ASP A 70 -6.48 5.25 -8.69
N GLY A 71 -7.07 4.19 -8.16
CA GLY A 71 -6.97 2.84 -8.70
C GLY A 71 -5.74 2.04 -8.28
N SER A 72 -4.84 2.59 -7.47
CA SER A 72 -3.71 1.84 -6.91
C SER A 72 -4.20 0.61 -6.13
N VAL A 73 -3.44 -0.47 -6.21
CA VAL A 73 -3.67 -1.66 -5.38
C VAL A 73 -2.77 -1.57 -4.16
N LEU A 74 -3.37 -1.48 -3.00
CA LEU A 74 -2.66 -1.41 -1.72
C LEU A 74 -2.38 -2.81 -1.21
N VAL A 75 -1.15 -3.04 -0.76
CA VAL A 75 -0.78 -4.23 0.01
C VAL A 75 -0.89 -3.88 1.48
N VAL A 76 -1.83 -4.50 2.19
CA VAL A 76 -2.19 -4.15 3.57
C VAL A 76 -1.88 -5.32 4.49
N ASP A 77 -1.06 -5.08 5.49
CA ASP A 77 -0.73 -6.05 6.53
C ASP A 77 -1.50 -5.72 7.81
N ALA A 78 -2.50 -6.54 8.12
CA ALA A 78 -3.32 -6.38 9.32
C ALA A 78 -2.64 -6.87 10.60
N SER A 79 -1.54 -7.61 10.50
CA SER A 79 -0.79 -8.11 11.65
C SER A 79 0.26 -7.11 12.17
N ARG A 80 0.61 -6.12 11.35
CA ARG A 80 1.62 -5.14 11.71
C ARG A 80 1.04 -4.08 12.65
N PRO A 81 1.63 -3.86 13.83
CA PRO A 81 1.20 -2.78 14.71
C PRO A 81 1.36 -1.42 14.02
N PRO A 82 0.31 -0.60 13.94
CA PRO A 82 0.42 0.73 13.36
C PRO A 82 1.17 1.66 14.30
N VAL A 83 2.11 2.41 13.74
CA VAL A 83 2.84 3.45 14.46
C VAL A 83 2.78 4.77 13.70
N SER A 84 3.06 5.88 14.38
CA SER A 84 3.10 7.21 13.76
C SER A 84 4.04 7.24 12.56
N GLY A 85 3.57 7.76 11.44
CA GLY A 85 4.28 7.77 10.16
C GLY A 85 3.85 6.67 9.18
N HIS A 86 3.17 5.63 9.64
CA HIS A 86 2.62 4.61 8.74
C HIS A 86 1.43 5.15 7.93
N ILE A 87 1.32 4.68 6.69
CA ILE A 87 0.07 4.79 5.94
C ILE A 87 -0.82 3.63 6.38
N VAL A 88 -2.05 3.92 6.73
CA VAL A 88 -2.99 2.94 7.26
C VAL A 88 -4.31 2.96 6.50
N VAL A 89 -4.96 1.81 6.49
CA VAL A 89 -6.38 1.71 6.17
C VAL A 89 -7.14 1.75 7.49
N ALA A 90 -7.96 2.74 7.65
CA ALA A 90 -8.73 2.97 8.87
C ALA A 90 -10.23 2.98 8.56
N CYS A 91 -11.02 2.57 9.54
CA CYS A 91 -12.47 2.71 9.53
C CYS A 91 -12.87 3.75 10.56
N ILE A 92 -13.57 4.79 10.12
CA ILE A 92 -14.11 5.85 10.97
C ILE A 92 -15.60 5.92 10.73
N ASP A 93 -16.40 5.69 11.74
CA ASP A 93 -17.86 5.74 11.65
C ASP A 93 -18.40 4.87 10.49
N GLY A 94 -17.85 3.68 10.34
CA GLY A 94 -18.23 2.74 9.29
C GLY A 94 -17.68 3.04 7.88
N LYS A 95 -16.87 4.08 7.71
CA LYS A 95 -16.26 4.47 6.43
C LYS A 95 -14.77 4.18 6.42
N TYR A 96 -14.30 3.55 5.35
CA TYR A 96 -12.88 3.27 5.17
C TYR A 96 -12.16 4.44 4.52
N VAL A 97 -10.98 4.74 5.05
CA VAL A 97 -10.07 5.77 4.52
C VAL A 97 -8.64 5.25 4.49
N VAL A 98 -7.83 5.80 3.59
CA VAL A 98 -6.39 5.59 3.53
C VAL A 98 -5.72 6.91 3.87
N LYS A 99 -4.93 6.93 4.93
CA LYS A 99 -4.33 8.14 5.47
C LYS A 99 -2.98 7.86 6.10
N ARG A 100 -2.17 8.92 6.29
CA ARG A 100 -0.97 8.87 7.11
C ARG A 100 -1.35 9.00 8.58
N LEU A 101 -0.99 8.00 9.37
CA LEU A 101 -1.17 8.04 10.82
C LEU A 101 -0.17 8.99 11.46
N ARG A 102 -0.65 9.89 12.27
CA ARG A 102 0.14 10.74 13.16
C ARG A 102 -0.36 10.54 14.58
N GLN A 103 0.55 10.24 15.48
CA GLN A 103 0.25 10.10 16.88
C GLN A 103 1.18 11.00 17.67
N GLN A 104 0.61 11.98 18.35
CA GLN A 104 1.33 12.92 19.21
C GLN A 104 0.58 13.13 20.51
N ARG A 105 1.28 13.02 21.64
CA ARG A 105 0.74 13.29 22.97
C ARG A 105 -0.58 12.57 23.25
N GLY A 106 -0.68 11.32 22.87
CA GLY A 106 -1.88 10.50 23.04
C GLY A 106 -3.04 10.82 22.09
N ARG A 107 -2.85 11.76 21.16
CA ARG A 107 -3.86 12.09 20.13
C ARG A 107 -3.50 11.42 18.82
N VAL A 108 -4.50 10.84 18.20
CA VAL A 108 -4.40 10.23 16.88
C VAL A 108 -4.96 11.19 15.85
N GLU A 109 -4.19 11.43 14.81
CA GLU A 109 -4.60 12.20 13.65
C GLU A 109 -4.36 11.38 12.38
N LEU A 110 -5.25 11.52 11.41
CA LEU A 110 -5.15 10.92 10.10
C LEU A 110 -5.01 12.02 9.05
N HIS A 111 -3.87 12.04 8.40
CA HIS A 111 -3.48 13.08 7.46
C HIS A 111 -3.57 12.60 6.03
N SER A 112 -4.13 13.42 5.16
CA SER A 112 -3.96 13.30 3.72
C SER A 112 -2.61 13.86 3.28
N GLU A 113 -2.13 13.41 2.14
CA GLU A 113 -0.94 13.93 1.49
C GLU A 113 -1.27 14.31 0.05
N ASN A 114 -1.79 15.52 -0.11
CA ASN A 114 -2.07 16.12 -1.40
C ASN A 114 -1.93 17.64 -1.31
N SER A 115 -0.80 18.15 -1.82
CA SER A 115 -0.49 19.58 -1.80
C SER A 115 -1.37 20.42 -2.73
N ARG A 116 -2.02 19.78 -3.70
CA ARG A 116 -2.92 20.47 -4.66
C ARG A 116 -4.33 20.64 -4.11
N THR A 117 -4.78 19.68 -3.32
CA THR A 117 -6.12 19.70 -2.73
C THR A 117 -5.98 19.54 -1.22
N PRO A 118 -6.23 20.60 -0.44
CA PRO A 118 -6.14 20.54 1.00
C PRO A 118 -7.32 19.75 1.57
N TYR A 119 -7.06 18.53 2.00
CA TYR A 119 -8.02 17.74 2.75
C TYR A 119 -7.91 18.03 4.25
N PRO A 120 -9.01 18.07 4.98
CA PRO A 120 -8.96 18.29 6.42
C PRO A 120 -8.29 17.13 7.14
N VAL A 121 -7.56 17.45 8.20
CA VAL A 121 -7.04 16.44 9.14
C VAL A 121 -8.20 15.79 9.88
N LEU A 122 -8.25 14.47 9.89
CA LEU A 122 -9.25 13.72 10.62
C LEU A 122 -8.74 13.46 12.04
N ARG A 123 -9.52 13.88 13.02
CA ARG A 123 -9.25 13.70 14.46
C ARG A 123 -10.40 12.89 15.07
N PRO A 124 -10.39 11.56 14.90
CA PRO A 124 -11.48 10.74 15.41
C PRO A 124 -11.54 10.82 16.94
N CYS A 125 -12.70 11.17 17.46
CA CYS A 125 -12.96 11.25 18.90
C CYS A 125 -13.49 9.94 19.49
N THR A 126 -14.06 9.09 18.65
CA THR A 126 -14.71 7.85 19.03
C THR A 126 -14.33 6.75 18.03
N ASP A 127 -15.07 5.99 17.53
CA ASP A 127 -15.00 4.85 16.64
C ASP A 127 -13.90 4.85 15.56
N LEU A 128 -12.63 4.83 15.94
CA LEU A 128 -11.51 4.58 15.04
C LEU A 128 -11.04 3.14 15.15
N GLN A 129 -11.07 2.43 14.05
CA GLN A 129 -10.44 1.12 13.90
C GLN A 129 -9.40 1.19 12.79
N ILE A 130 -8.17 0.78 13.08
CA ILE A 130 -7.13 0.63 12.08
C ILE A 130 -7.18 -0.82 11.58
N PHE A 131 -7.53 -0.98 10.32
CA PHE A 131 -7.64 -2.29 9.69
C PHE A 131 -6.27 -2.90 9.41
N GLY A 132 -5.31 -2.10 8.98
CA GLY A 132 -3.96 -2.55 8.72
C GLY A 132 -3.05 -1.45 8.21
N VAL A 133 -1.78 -1.79 8.10
CA VAL A 133 -0.71 -0.92 7.61
C VAL A 133 -0.50 -1.17 6.13
N VAL A 134 -0.49 -0.12 5.34
CA VAL A 134 -0.10 -0.18 3.93
C VAL A 134 1.41 -0.28 3.85
N THR A 135 1.91 -1.45 3.45
CA THR A 135 3.36 -1.71 3.36
C THR A 135 3.93 -1.37 1.99
N SER A 136 3.11 -1.45 0.98
CA SER A 136 3.46 -1.11 -0.40
C SER A 136 2.20 -0.89 -1.22
N HIS A 137 2.35 -0.38 -2.43
CA HIS A 137 1.24 -0.26 -3.38
C HIS A 137 1.73 -0.50 -4.80
N ILE A 138 0.79 -0.86 -5.66
CA ILE A 138 1.04 -1.16 -7.07
C ILE A 138 0.23 -0.17 -7.90
N VAL A 139 0.91 0.52 -8.80
CA VAL A 139 0.30 1.38 -9.80
C VAL A 139 0.42 0.70 -11.15
N GLU A 140 -0.71 0.36 -11.75
CA GLU A 140 -0.74 -0.25 -13.07
C GLU A 140 -0.90 0.82 -14.14
N HIS A 141 0.06 0.91 -15.08
CA HIS A 141 0.02 1.90 -16.16
C HIS A 141 -0.86 1.43 -17.33
N LEU A 142 -0.94 0.13 -17.55
CA LEU A 142 -1.76 -0.45 -18.60
C LEU A 142 -3.13 -0.82 -18.03
N LYS A 143 -4.20 -0.21 -18.57
CA LYS A 143 -5.56 -0.61 -18.21
C LYS A 143 -5.85 -2.00 -18.74
N LYS A 144 -6.25 -2.91 -17.86
CA LYS A 144 -6.79 -4.20 -18.29
C LYS A 144 -8.08 -3.94 -19.09
N PRO A 145 -8.28 -4.62 -20.22
CA PRO A 145 -9.56 -4.54 -20.93
C PRO A 145 -10.67 -4.96 -19.96
N ARG A 146 -11.74 -4.16 -19.93
CA ARG A 146 -12.93 -4.53 -19.16
C ARG A 146 -13.41 -5.86 -19.70
N LYS A 147 -13.48 -6.87 -18.86
CA LYS A 147 -14.19 -8.10 -19.22
C LYS A 147 -15.64 -7.70 -19.46
N SER A 148 -16.06 -7.81 -20.71
CA SER A 148 -17.45 -7.68 -21.11
C SER A 148 -18.28 -8.82 -20.53
#